data_d2454a6a3ff7378b8e264df6e9beb5a1
#
_entry.id   d2454a6a3ff7378b8e264df6e9beb5a1
#
_cell.length_a   1.000
_cell.length_b   1.000
_cell.length_c   1.000
_cell.angle_alpha   90.00
_cell.angle_beta   90.00
_cell.angle_gamma   90.00
#
_symmetry.space_group_name_H-M   'P 1'
#
loop_
_entity.id
_entity.type
_entity.pdbx_description
1 polymer ?
#
loop_
_entity_poly.entity_id
_entity_poly.type
_entity_poly.pdbx_seq_one_letter_code
_entity_poly.pdbx_strand_id
1 'polypeptide(L)'
;MKWITRERPKIDRIACPWLIKKFVDADAEFFYVPFNEVLAKAKELNAIPFDIPDVEFTHYNEECTFDYIIKKYQITDPAVLIMSKIVRGADTDRHELAKESAGLWAISAGLAHNITNDAELLKNGMILYDALYSWATHLYQQNHLQNSPFESLLHEVYTKFLKDKKSSKKTPSWVKDLKEMIQDQIDAQFTFDLKKISSDLELNPSYLSREFSKYFEDLNFGDYVRKLRIEKAINLIQNSTYTLTEIAYMTGFSDQSHFTRIFKLHTGKNPSAYKKSALKSNADTKGK
;
A
#
# COMPACT_ATOMS: atom_id res chain seq x y z
N MET A 1 31.73 11.00 3.73
CA MET A 1 31.76 11.87 2.51
C MET A 1 30.89 13.09 2.75
N LYS A 2 31.22 14.23 2.10
CA LYS A 2 30.35 15.42 2.13
C LYS A 2 29.64 15.56 0.80
N TRP A 3 28.33 15.85 0.86
CA TRP A 3 27.47 16.01 -0.30
C TRP A 3 26.73 17.34 -0.24
N ILE A 4 26.49 17.97 -1.36
CA ILE A 4 25.88 19.30 -1.40
C ILE A 4 24.89 19.39 -2.58
N THR A 5 23.73 20.01 -2.33
CA THR A 5 22.73 20.31 -3.34
C THR A 5 21.99 21.59 -3.02
N ARG A 6 20.99 21.93 -3.83
CA ARG A 6 20.14 23.10 -3.63
C ARG A 6 19.16 22.92 -2.46
N GLU A 7 18.88 24.00 -1.77
CA GLU A 7 17.90 24.10 -0.68
C GLU A 7 16.49 23.67 -1.07
N ARG A 8 15.60 23.53 -0.10
CA ARG A 8 14.21 23.08 -0.25
C ARG A 8 14.14 21.68 -0.91
N PRO A 9 14.73 20.67 -0.28
CA PRO A 9 14.81 19.34 -0.88
C PRO A 9 13.44 18.69 -1.05
N LYS A 10 13.27 18.00 -2.17
CA LYS A 10 12.13 17.13 -2.46
C LYS A 10 12.65 15.87 -3.15
N ILE A 11 11.89 14.82 -3.16
CA ILE A 11 12.12 13.55 -3.83
C ILE A 11 13.60 13.15 -3.86
N ASP A 12 14.31 13.38 -4.97
CA ASP A 12 15.70 12.95 -5.18
C ASP A 12 16.68 13.56 -4.16
N ARG A 13 16.48 14.81 -3.76
CA ARG A 13 17.34 15.49 -2.79
C ARG A 13 17.13 15.02 -1.33
N ILE A 14 16.22 14.07 -1.11
CA ILE A 14 16.03 13.33 0.15
C ILE A 14 16.32 11.85 -0.07
N ALA A 15 15.85 11.27 -1.19
CA ALA A 15 16.08 9.88 -1.54
C ALA A 15 17.57 9.54 -1.70
N CYS A 16 18.33 10.40 -2.40
CA CYS A 16 19.76 10.21 -2.57
C CYS A 16 20.54 10.22 -1.25
N PRO A 17 20.36 11.21 -0.34
CA PRO A 17 20.90 11.14 1.02
C PRO A 17 20.55 9.86 1.77
N TRP A 18 19.31 9.41 1.70
CA TRP A 18 18.90 8.15 2.33
C TRP A 18 19.66 6.96 1.76
N LEU A 19 19.73 6.86 0.42
CA LEU A 19 20.44 5.79 -0.27
C LEU A 19 21.93 5.79 0.06
N ILE A 20 22.55 6.97 0.05
CA ILE A 20 23.98 7.14 0.35
C ILE A 20 24.26 6.70 1.80
N LYS A 21 23.50 7.17 2.78
CA LYS A 21 23.70 6.77 4.19
C LYS A 21 23.53 5.27 4.42
N LYS A 22 22.64 4.65 3.71
CA LYS A 22 22.30 3.24 3.94
C LYS A 22 23.24 2.27 3.21
N PHE A 23 23.74 2.63 2.04
CA PHE A 23 24.46 1.70 1.16
C PHE A 23 25.86 2.15 0.74
N VAL A 24 26.24 3.40 0.96
CA VAL A 24 27.51 3.95 0.48
C VAL A 24 28.38 4.44 1.62
N ASP A 25 27.86 5.35 2.46
CA ASP A 25 28.61 5.97 3.54
C ASP A 25 27.66 6.40 4.67
N ALA A 26 27.63 5.62 5.77
CA ALA A 26 26.76 5.87 6.91
C ALA A 26 27.02 7.22 7.60
N ASP A 27 28.26 7.73 7.51
CA ASP A 27 28.70 8.99 8.09
C ASP A 27 28.62 10.17 7.11
N ALA A 28 27.95 10.00 5.96
CA ALA A 28 27.79 11.05 4.97
C ALA A 28 27.08 12.28 5.56
N GLU A 29 27.65 13.46 5.26
CA GLU A 29 27.09 14.76 5.63
C GLU A 29 26.45 15.43 4.42
N PHE A 30 25.31 16.08 4.58
CA PHE A 30 24.56 16.73 3.51
C PHE A 30 24.35 18.22 3.80
N PHE A 31 24.67 19.03 2.78
CA PHE A 31 24.57 20.48 2.83
C PHE A 31 23.55 20.96 1.78
N TYR A 32 22.66 21.83 2.23
CA TYR A 32 21.63 22.46 1.39
C TYR A 32 21.89 23.95 1.33
N VAL A 33 22.07 24.51 0.14
CA VAL A 33 22.40 25.91 -0.08
C VAL A 33 21.62 26.47 -1.28
N PRO A 34 21.51 27.80 -1.42
CA PRO A 34 20.91 28.38 -2.63
C PRO A 34 21.54 27.83 -3.91
N PHE A 35 20.73 27.63 -4.95
CA PHE A 35 21.16 26.94 -6.18
C PHE A 35 22.42 27.54 -6.79
N ASN A 36 22.52 28.90 -6.82
CA ASN A 36 23.68 29.62 -7.38
C ASN A 36 24.96 29.49 -6.55
N GLU A 37 24.87 29.01 -5.31
CA GLU A 37 26.02 28.84 -4.41
C GLU A 37 26.56 27.40 -4.39
N VAL A 38 25.80 26.41 -4.92
CA VAL A 38 26.13 24.98 -4.80
C VAL A 38 27.55 24.69 -5.29
N LEU A 39 27.92 25.11 -6.50
CA LEU A 39 29.24 24.78 -7.08
C LEU A 39 30.39 25.49 -6.36
N ALA A 40 30.18 26.72 -5.89
CA ALA A 40 31.19 27.45 -5.11
C ALA A 40 31.42 26.80 -3.73
N LYS A 41 30.33 26.49 -3.04
CA LYS A 41 30.36 25.83 -1.72
C LYS A 41 30.83 24.37 -1.81
N ALA A 42 30.56 23.67 -2.91
CA ALA A 42 31.11 22.34 -3.15
C ALA A 42 32.65 22.33 -3.13
N LYS A 43 33.26 23.31 -3.77
CA LYS A 43 34.74 23.46 -3.77
C LYS A 43 35.25 23.86 -2.39
N GLU A 44 34.61 24.80 -1.72
CA GLU A 44 34.98 25.27 -0.36
C GLU A 44 34.94 24.13 0.67
N LEU A 45 33.87 23.33 0.67
CA LEU A 45 33.65 22.26 1.63
C LEU A 45 34.29 20.93 1.24
N ASN A 46 34.89 20.85 0.05
CA ASN A 46 35.31 19.61 -0.59
C ASN A 46 34.16 18.59 -0.61
N ALA A 47 32.99 19.04 -1.05
CA ALA A 47 31.75 18.27 -1.09
C ALA A 47 31.39 17.87 -2.53
N ILE A 48 30.74 16.74 -2.69
CA ILE A 48 30.26 16.21 -3.96
C ILE A 48 28.91 16.86 -4.29
N PRO A 49 28.80 17.64 -5.37
CA PRO A 49 27.51 18.20 -5.79
C PRO A 49 26.62 17.14 -6.40
N PHE A 50 25.30 17.16 -6.09
CA PHE A 50 24.31 16.23 -6.64
C PHE A 50 22.97 16.90 -6.91
N ASP A 51 22.21 16.30 -7.80
CA ASP A 51 20.85 16.70 -8.22
C ASP A 51 20.76 18.17 -8.67
N ILE A 52 21.78 18.57 -9.46
CA ILE A 52 21.83 19.83 -10.20
C ILE A 52 22.40 19.57 -11.61
N PRO A 53 22.15 20.45 -12.60
CA PRO A 53 22.74 20.32 -13.93
C PRO A 53 24.27 20.35 -13.93
N ASP A 54 24.87 19.74 -14.94
CA ASP A 54 26.31 19.81 -15.26
C ASP A 54 27.25 19.24 -14.17
N VAL A 55 26.77 18.30 -13.38
CA VAL A 55 27.58 17.54 -12.40
C VAL A 55 27.47 16.03 -12.65
N GLU A 56 28.39 15.25 -12.05
CA GLU A 56 28.38 13.80 -12.22
C GLU A 56 27.11 13.14 -11.69
N PHE A 57 26.67 13.53 -10.49
CA PHE A 57 25.49 12.95 -9.83
C PHE A 57 24.24 13.76 -10.17
N THR A 58 23.69 13.53 -11.35
CA THR A 58 22.53 14.24 -11.90
C THR A 58 21.62 13.28 -12.66
N HIS A 59 20.58 13.83 -13.28
CA HIS A 59 19.69 13.09 -14.17
C HIS A 59 20.40 12.74 -15.50
N TYR A 60 20.19 11.52 -15.98
CA TYR A 60 20.67 11.06 -17.28
C TYR A 60 19.52 10.45 -18.09
N ASN A 61 19.21 11.03 -19.23
CA ASN A 61 18.08 10.62 -20.08
C ASN A 61 16.75 10.64 -19.30
N GLU A 62 16.14 9.48 -19.13
CA GLU A 62 14.87 9.30 -18.38
C GLU A 62 15.09 8.91 -16.92
N GLU A 63 16.32 8.85 -16.44
CA GLU A 63 16.68 8.40 -15.09
C GLU A 63 16.98 9.58 -14.19
N CYS A 64 16.55 9.48 -12.93
CA CYS A 64 16.83 10.48 -11.92
C CYS A 64 18.16 10.24 -11.20
N THR A 65 18.59 11.16 -10.35
CA THR A 65 19.86 11.06 -9.64
C THR A 65 19.97 9.82 -8.76
N PHE A 66 18.85 9.39 -8.17
CA PHE A 66 18.76 8.15 -7.38
C PHE A 66 19.16 6.91 -8.20
N ASP A 67 18.70 6.81 -9.46
CA ASP A 67 19.09 5.73 -10.37
C ASP A 67 20.58 5.75 -10.69
N TYR A 68 21.13 6.95 -10.92
CA TYR A 68 22.55 7.09 -11.18
C TYR A 68 23.42 6.61 -10.03
N ILE A 69 23.05 6.96 -8.78
CA ILE A 69 23.76 6.49 -7.58
C ILE A 69 23.71 4.96 -7.47
N ILE A 70 22.55 4.33 -7.71
CA ILE A 70 22.43 2.87 -7.73
C ILE A 70 23.45 2.24 -8.69
N LYS A 71 23.54 2.77 -9.91
CA LYS A 71 24.47 2.27 -10.94
C LYS A 71 25.92 2.53 -10.57
N LYS A 72 26.23 3.72 -10.12
CA LYS A 72 27.60 4.14 -9.78
C LYS A 72 28.20 3.30 -8.66
N TYR A 73 27.40 2.99 -7.64
CA TYR A 73 27.83 2.19 -6.49
C TYR A 73 27.43 0.71 -6.59
N GLN A 74 26.91 0.27 -7.74
CA GLN A 74 26.53 -1.11 -8.02
C GLN A 74 25.60 -1.70 -6.94
N ILE A 75 24.62 -0.91 -6.49
CA ILE A 75 23.67 -1.35 -5.49
C ILE A 75 22.69 -2.34 -6.14
N THR A 76 22.70 -3.59 -5.65
CA THR A 76 21.90 -4.70 -6.20
C THR A 76 20.77 -5.11 -5.26
N ASP A 77 20.52 -4.36 -4.20
CA ASP A 77 19.43 -4.63 -3.26
C ASP A 77 18.06 -4.58 -3.97
N PRO A 78 17.29 -5.67 -3.95
CA PRO A 78 16.06 -5.75 -4.70
C PRO A 78 14.99 -4.75 -4.27
N ALA A 79 14.92 -4.41 -2.99
CA ALA A 79 13.98 -3.40 -2.49
C ALA A 79 14.35 -2.00 -3.01
N VAL A 80 15.65 -1.69 -3.09
CA VAL A 80 16.13 -0.44 -3.70
C VAL A 80 15.77 -0.37 -5.19
N LEU A 81 15.86 -1.49 -5.93
CA LEU A 81 15.48 -1.54 -7.35
C LEU A 81 13.97 -1.36 -7.55
N ILE A 82 13.14 -1.81 -6.60
CA ILE A 82 11.69 -1.49 -6.58
C ILE A 82 11.49 0.00 -6.32
N MET A 83 12.15 0.54 -5.30
CA MET A 83 12.06 1.96 -4.94
C MET A 83 12.51 2.88 -6.06
N SER A 84 13.50 2.49 -6.86
CA SER A 84 14.03 3.29 -7.98
C SER A 84 12.92 3.71 -8.95
N LYS A 85 12.02 2.81 -9.32
CA LYS A 85 10.87 3.13 -10.18
C LYS A 85 9.90 4.11 -9.54
N ILE A 86 9.68 3.97 -8.23
CA ILE A 86 8.76 4.81 -7.46
C ILE A 86 9.34 6.22 -7.33
N VAL A 87 10.62 6.32 -6.96
CA VAL A 87 11.34 7.59 -6.80
C VAL A 87 11.41 8.32 -8.13
N ARG A 88 11.84 7.63 -9.20
CA ARG A 88 11.90 8.19 -10.54
C ARG A 88 10.55 8.72 -11.01
N GLY A 89 9.48 7.93 -10.83
CA GLY A 89 8.14 8.36 -11.22
C GLY A 89 7.65 9.58 -10.44
N ALA A 90 8.02 9.69 -9.17
CA ALA A 90 7.66 10.85 -8.34
C ALA A 90 8.51 12.09 -8.68
N ASP A 91 9.79 11.91 -9.02
CA ASP A 91 10.70 13.02 -9.29
C ASP A 91 10.57 13.60 -10.70
N THR A 92 10.18 12.78 -11.66
CA THR A 92 10.07 13.16 -13.08
C THR A 92 8.63 13.36 -13.57
N ASP A 93 7.65 13.49 -12.68
CA ASP A 93 6.21 13.57 -13.00
C ASP A 93 5.67 12.38 -13.86
N ARG A 94 6.40 11.27 -13.88
CA ARG A 94 6.04 10.06 -14.61
C ARG A 94 5.39 9.04 -13.68
N HIS A 95 4.27 9.43 -13.11
CA HIS A 95 3.56 8.64 -12.09
C HIS A 95 3.07 7.27 -12.61
N GLU A 96 3.05 7.06 -13.92
CA GLU A 96 2.73 5.77 -14.55
C GLU A 96 3.80 4.70 -14.33
N LEU A 97 5.03 5.06 -13.94
CA LEU A 97 6.12 4.11 -13.70
C LEU A 97 5.88 3.20 -12.50
N ALA A 98 5.18 3.71 -11.48
CA ALA A 98 4.74 2.92 -10.33
C ALA A 98 3.50 3.57 -9.69
N LYS A 99 2.57 2.75 -9.19
CA LYS A 99 1.32 3.22 -8.55
C LYS A 99 1.59 4.15 -7.36
N GLU A 100 2.68 3.89 -6.67
CA GLU A 100 3.10 4.57 -5.45
C GLU A 100 3.73 5.95 -5.71
N SER A 101 4.14 6.23 -6.96
CA SER A 101 4.84 7.46 -7.32
C SER A 101 4.04 8.73 -7.02
N ALA A 102 2.76 8.77 -7.38
CA ALA A 102 1.88 9.90 -7.10
C ALA A 102 1.70 10.13 -5.58
N GLY A 103 1.62 9.04 -4.79
CA GLY A 103 1.55 9.09 -3.34
C GLY A 103 2.84 9.65 -2.71
N LEU A 104 3.99 9.16 -3.16
CA LEU A 104 5.29 9.66 -2.71
C LEU A 104 5.46 11.14 -3.03
N TRP A 105 5.09 11.58 -4.25
CA TRP A 105 5.11 12.97 -4.63
C TRP A 105 4.22 13.83 -3.73
N ALA A 106 2.97 13.43 -3.51
CA ALA A 106 2.01 14.18 -2.69
C ALA A 106 2.49 14.34 -1.24
N ILE A 107 2.99 13.27 -0.61
CA ILE A 107 3.52 13.31 0.76
C ILE A 107 4.78 14.19 0.83
N SER A 108 5.70 14.05 -0.12
CA SER A 108 6.93 14.85 -0.17
C SER A 108 6.65 16.34 -0.39
N ALA A 109 5.68 16.67 -1.24
CA ALA A 109 5.23 18.05 -1.44
C ALA A 109 4.61 18.63 -0.16
N GLY A 110 3.78 17.86 0.54
CA GLY A 110 3.18 18.26 1.82
C GLY A 110 4.22 18.48 2.93
N LEU A 111 5.19 17.58 3.05
CA LEU A 111 6.31 17.75 3.99
C LEU A 111 7.12 19.02 3.70
N ALA A 112 7.50 19.26 2.43
CA ALA A 112 8.25 20.44 2.02
C ALA A 112 7.44 21.74 2.17
N HIS A 113 6.11 21.69 2.12
CA HIS A 113 5.25 22.83 2.42
C HIS A 113 5.26 23.17 3.92
N ASN A 114 5.14 22.16 4.77
CA ASN A 114 5.02 22.34 6.22
C ASN A 114 6.35 22.61 6.92
N ILE A 115 7.44 22.04 6.42
CA ILE A 115 8.78 22.10 7.04
C ILE A 115 9.68 22.99 6.19
N THR A 116 10.08 24.12 6.73
CA THR A 116 10.94 25.09 6.03
C THR A 116 12.43 24.90 6.31
N ASN A 117 12.78 24.23 7.40
CA ASN A 117 14.15 23.88 7.74
C ASN A 117 14.60 22.62 7.01
N ASP A 118 15.62 22.72 6.17
CA ASP A 118 16.08 21.62 5.31
C ASP A 118 16.66 20.43 6.09
N ALA A 119 17.30 20.66 7.25
CA ALA A 119 17.82 19.59 8.10
C ALA A 119 16.68 18.81 8.76
N GLU A 120 15.63 19.50 9.20
CA GLU A 120 14.43 18.89 9.75
C GLU A 120 13.66 18.14 8.64
N LEU A 121 13.55 18.74 7.48
CA LEU A 121 12.91 18.12 6.32
C LEU A 121 13.64 16.85 5.88
N LEU A 122 14.98 16.87 5.84
CA LEU A 122 15.79 15.68 5.59
C LEU A 122 15.54 14.60 6.65
N LYS A 123 15.56 14.96 7.93
CA LYS A 123 15.32 14.01 9.03
C LYS A 123 13.96 13.30 8.91
N ASN A 124 12.90 14.04 8.63
CA ASN A 124 11.57 13.47 8.43
C ASN A 124 11.48 12.64 7.15
N GLY A 125 12.14 13.09 6.09
CA GLY A 125 12.24 12.38 4.84
C GLY A 125 12.98 11.04 4.97
N MET A 126 14.03 10.96 5.79
CA MET A 126 14.70 9.68 6.08
C MET A 126 13.73 8.63 6.61
N ILE A 127 12.81 9.00 7.52
CA ILE A 127 11.79 8.11 8.06
C ILE A 127 10.83 7.65 6.96
N LEU A 128 10.43 8.55 6.05
CA LEU A 128 9.58 8.22 4.92
C LEU A 128 10.24 7.18 4.00
N TYR A 129 11.53 7.36 3.68
CA TYR A 129 12.25 6.42 2.82
C TYR A 129 12.59 5.11 3.53
N ASP A 130 12.82 5.09 4.83
CA ASP A 130 12.92 3.86 5.61
C ASP A 130 11.61 3.07 5.59
N ALA A 131 10.45 3.74 5.71
CA ALA A 131 9.16 3.09 5.61
C ALA A 131 8.91 2.52 4.21
N LEU A 132 9.26 3.28 3.15
CA LEU A 132 9.17 2.83 1.76
C LEU A 132 10.08 1.62 1.49
N TYR A 133 11.29 1.62 2.03
CA TYR A 133 12.23 0.51 1.92
C TYR A 133 11.71 -0.75 2.63
N SER A 134 11.16 -0.60 3.83
CA SER A 134 10.55 -1.71 4.56
C SER A 134 9.38 -2.31 3.79
N TRP A 135 8.52 -1.47 3.21
CA TRP A 135 7.43 -1.92 2.35
C TRP A 135 7.95 -2.64 1.09
N ALA A 136 8.96 -2.08 0.40
CA ALA A 136 9.55 -2.69 -0.78
C ALA A 136 10.23 -4.04 -0.47
N THR A 137 10.85 -4.17 0.69
CA THR A 137 11.44 -5.43 1.17
C THR A 137 10.37 -6.52 1.36
N HIS A 138 9.24 -6.17 1.95
CA HIS A 138 8.13 -7.10 2.11
C HIS A 138 7.49 -7.49 0.79
N LEU A 139 7.26 -6.52 -0.11
CA LEU A 139 6.72 -6.78 -1.44
C LEU A 139 7.65 -7.69 -2.24
N TYR A 140 8.96 -7.46 -2.21
CA TYR A 140 9.92 -8.31 -2.90
C TYR A 140 9.91 -9.74 -2.38
N GLN A 141 9.87 -9.94 -1.07
CA GLN A 141 9.75 -11.27 -0.48
C GLN A 141 8.45 -11.97 -0.90
N GLN A 142 7.34 -11.22 -0.95
CA GLN A 142 6.05 -11.72 -1.42
C GLN A 142 6.07 -12.07 -2.91
N ASN A 143 6.72 -11.26 -3.75
CA ASN A 143 6.87 -11.54 -5.18
C ASN A 143 7.80 -12.72 -5.48
N HIS A 144 8.81 -12.96 -4.63
CA HIS A 144 9.62 -14.18 -4.73
C HIS A 144 8.87 -15.44 -4.32
N LEU A 145 7.83 -15.30 -3.54
CA LEU A 145 6.88 -16.39 -3.25
C LEU A 145 5.83 -16.53 -4.37
N GLN A 146 6.04 -15.88 -5.53
CA GLN A 146 5.14 -15.87 -6.68
C GLN A 146 3.69 -15.75 -6.23
N ASN A 147 3.21 -14.53 -6.05
CA ASN A 147 1.81 -14.21 -5.83
C ASN A 147 1.57 -13.37 -4.58
N SER A 148 0.54 -12.55 -4.58
CA SER A 148 0.03 -11.93 -3.36
C SER A 148 -0.26 -13.04 -2.33
N PRO A 149 -0.21 -12.77 -1.02
CA PRO A 149 -0.56 -13.79 -0.02
C PRO A 149 -1.89 -14.48 -0.32
N PHE A 150 -2.80 -13.74 -0.98
CA PHE A 150 -4.09 -14.25 -1.44
C PHE A 150 -3.96 -15.18 -2.66
N GLU A 151 -3.11 -14.87 -3.64
CA GLU A 151 -2.85 -15.74 -4.80
C GLU A 151 -2.14 -17.03 -4.41
N SER A 152 -1.13 -16.95 -3.54
CA SER A 152 -0.45 -18.13 -3.00
C SER A 152 -1.42 -19.05 -2.26
N LEU A 153 -2.33 -18.48 -1.49
CA LEU A 153 -3.30 -19.26 -0.77
C LEU A 153 -4.41 -19.79 -1.67
N LEU A 154 -4.89 -19.03 -2.65
CA LEU A 154 -5.82 -19.57 -3.66
C LEU A 154 -5.20 -20.71 -4.44
N HIS A 155 -3.91 -20.63 -4.76
CA HIS A 155 -3.18 -21.73 -5.39
C HIS A 155 -3.05 -22.92 -4.43
N GLU A 156 -2.74 -22.70 -3.15
CA GLU A 156 -2.69 -23.73 -2.12
C GLU A 156 -4.06 -24.37 -1.88
N VAL A 157 -5.10 -23.54 -1.76
CA VAL A 157 -6.49 -23.96 -1.61
C VAL A 157 -6.94 -24.77 -2.83
N TYR A 158 -6.63 -24.31 -4.04
CA TYR A 158 -6.94 -25.02 -5.27
C TYR A 158 -6.19 -26.34 -5.39
N THR A 159 -4.91 -26.36 -5.01
CA THR A 159 -4.08 -27.58 -5.03
C THR A 159 -4.57 -28.59 -4.00
N LYS A 160 -4.94 -28.14 -2.80
CA LYS A 160 -5.59 -28.96 -1.76
C LYS A 160 -6.95 -29.49 -2.26
N PHE A 161 -7.76 -28.62 -2.90
CA PHE A 161 -9.04 -28.99 -3.50
C PHE A 161 -8.91 -30.08 -4.56
N LEU A 162 -7.92 -30.01 -5.44
CA LEU A 162 -7.66 -31.05 -6.43
C LEU A 162 -7.24 -32.39 -5.78
N LYS A 163 -6.53 -32.35 -4.66
CA LYS A 163 -6.13 -33.53 -3.87
C LYS A 163 -7.32 -34.14 -3.14
N ASP A 164 -8.20 -33.29 -2.57
CA ASP A 164 -9.36 -33.73 -1.77
C ASP A 164 -10.52 -34.26 -2.61
N LYS A 165 -10.51 -34.05 -3.93
CA LYS A 165 -11.51 -34.65 -4.85
C LYS A 165 -11.59 -36.18 -4.77
N LYS A 166 -10.63 -36.82 -4.09
CA LYS A 166 -10.57 -38.28 -3.90
C LYS A 166 -11.12 -38.80 -2.57
N SER A 167 -11.60 -37.94 -1.68
CA SER A 167 -12.12 -38.36 -0.36
C SER A 167 -13.48 -37.75 0.00
N SER A 168 -14.32 -38.55 0.58
CA SER A 168 -15.75 -38.40 0.83
C SER A 168 -16.15 -37.34 1.86
N LYS A 169 -17.27 -36.67 1.63
CA LYS A 169 -18.27 -36.12 2.59
C LYS A 169 -17.85 -35.25 3.82
N LYS A 170 -16.58 -34.86 4.00
CA LYS A 170 -16.19 -33.86 5.01
C LYS A 170 -15.87 -32.54 4.32
N THR A 171 -16.28 -31.44 4.94
CA THR A 171 -15.91 -30.08 4.46
C THR A 171 -14.39 -30.00 4.30
N PRO A 172 -13.84 -29.71 3.12
CA PRO A 172 -12.41 -29.64 2.91
C PRO A 172 -11.75 -28.60 3.83
N SER A 173 -10.53 -28.88 4.32
CA SER A 173 -9.81 -27.95 5.22
C SER A 173 -9.61 -26.57 4.64
N TRP A 174 -9.40 -26.49 3.31
CA TRP A 174 -9.26 -25.24 2.58
C TRP A 174 -10.44 -24.28 2.72
N VAL A 175 -11.65 -24.77 2.98
CA VAL A 175 -12.85 -23.93 3.16
C VAL A 175 -12.71 -23.07 4.42
N LYS A 176 -12.15 -23.64 5.49
CA LYS A 176 -11.88 -22.90 6.73
C LYS A 176 -10.79 -21.85 6.49
N ASP A 177 -9.68 -22.27 5.88
CA ASP A 177 -8.54 -21.40 5.59
C ASP A 177 -8.97 -20.21 4.70
N LEU A 178 -9.81 -20.46 3.68
CA LEU A 178 -10.35 -19.42 2.82
C LEU A 178 -11.31 -18.47 3.56
N LYS A 179 -12.11 -18.96 4.50
CA LYS A 179 -12.99 -18.11 5.31
C LYS A 179 -12.18 -17.14 6.18
N GLU A 180 -11.16 -17.66 6.88
CA GLU A 180 -10.28 -16.85 7.73
C GLU A 180 -9.60 -15.76 6.91
N MET A 181 -9.10 -16.08 5.72
CA MET A 181 -8.46 -15.10 4.84
C MET A 181 -9.39 -14.04 4.30
N ILE A 182 -10.60 -14.42 3.87
CA ILE A 182 -11.57 -13.43 3.41
C ILE A 182 -11.88 -12.47 4.56
N GLN A 183 -11.97 -12.97 5.79
CA GLN A 183 -12.20 -12.14 6.98
C GLN A 183 -11.02 -11.18 7.21
N ASP A 184 -9.79 -11.68 7.21
CA ASP A 184 -8.58 -10.86 7.40
C ASP A 184 -8.48 -9.75 6.35
N GLN A 185 -8.82 -10.06 5.10
CA GLN A 185 -8.80 -9.09 4.00
C GLN A 185 -9.90 -8.03 4.12
N ILE A 186 -11.09 -8.42 4.61
CA ILE A 186 -12.16 -7.47 4.91
C ILE A 186 -11.73 -6.53 6.03
N ASP A 187 -11.02 -7.05 7.03
CA ASP A 187 -10.51 -6.26 8.14
C ASP A 187 -9.40 -5.30 7.70
N ALA A 188 -8.63 -5.66 6.69
CA ALA A 188 -7.58 -4.83 6.09
C ALA A 188 -8.06 -3.89 4.97
N GLN A 189 -9.34 -3.87 4.62
CA GLN A 189 -9.95 -3.00 3.58
C GLN A 189 -9.47 -3.23 2.13
N PHE A 190 -9.00 -4.41 1.78
CA PHE A 190 -8.59 -4.71 0.40
C PHE A 190 -9.77 -4.95 -0.55
N THR A 191 -9.59 -4.58 -1.82
CA THR A 191 -10.56 -4.87 -2.88
C THR A 191 -10.26 -6.21 -3.54
N PHE A 192 -11.31 -7.03 -3.69
CA PHE A 192 -11.23 -8.35 -4.32
C PHE A 192 -11.76 -8.34 -5.74
N ASP A 193 -11.03 -8.96 -6.66
CA ASP A 193 -11.52 -9.27 -7.99
C ASP A 193 -11.28 -10.76 -8.32
N LEU A 194 -12.34 -11.55 -8.24
CA LEU A 194 -12.29 -12.98 -8.52
C LEU A 194 -11.87 -13.30 -9.97
N LYS A 195 -12.19 -12.40 -10.92
CA LYS A 195 -11.81 -12.58 -12.33
C LYS A 195 -10.30 -12.40 -12.51
N LYS A 196 -9.75 -11.38 -11.86
CA LYS A 196 -8.31 -11.14 -11.88
C LYS A 196 -7.56 -12.31 -11.26
N ILE A 197 -8.00 -12.76 -10.09
CA ILE A 197 -7.43 -13.90 -9.38
C ILE A 197 -7.51 -15.20 -10.23
N SER A 198 -8.63 -15.46 -10.88
CA SER A 198 -8.76 -16.65 -11.72
C SER A 198 -7.91 -16.56 -12.99
N SER A 199 -7.72 -15.35 -13.55
CA SER A 199 -6.83 -15.13 -14.69
C SER A 199 -5.36 -15.34 -14.31
N ASP A 200 -4.93 -14.81 -13.18
CA ASP A 200 -3.55 -14.91 -12.70
C ASP A 200 -3.17 -16.37 -12.34
N LEU A 201 -4.16 -17.18 -11.97
CA LEU A 201 -3.99 -18.61 -11.64
C LEU A 201 -4.23 -19.55 -12.84
N GLU A 202 -4.47 -19.02 -14.04
CA GLU A 202 -4.86 -19.81 -15.24
C GLU A 202 -6.08 -20.71 -14.99
N LEU A 203 -6.98 -20.31 -14.07
CA LEU A 203 -8.18 -21.06 -13.72
C LEU A 203 -9.40 -20.58 -14.49
N ASN A 204 -10.33 -21.48 -14.74
CA ASN A 204 -11.61 -21.10 -15.29
C ASN A 204 -12.45 -20.37 -14.21
N PRO A 205 -12.80 -19.08 -14.41
CA PRO A 205 -13.56 -18.30 -13.40
C PRO A 205 -14.90 -18.92 -13.03
N SER A 206 -15.57 -19.54 -14.00
CA SER A 206 -16.86 -20.19 -13.79
C SER A 206 -16.75 -21.44 -12.91
N TYR A 207 -15.64 -22.17 -13.01
CA TYR A 207 -15.37 -23.32 -12.16
C TYR A 207 -15.14 -22.89 -10.71
N LEU A 208 -14.25 -21.92 -10.49
CA LEU A 208 -13.98 -21.40 -9.14
C LEU A 208 -15.24 -20.81 -8.51
N SER A 209 -16.00 -20.03 -9.25
CA SER A 209 -17.27 -19.45 -8.79
C SER A 209 -18.30 -20.50 -8.37
N ARG A 210 -18.43 -21.59 -9.14
CA ARG A 210 -19.36 -22.68 -8.85
C ARG A 210 -18.95 -23.50 -7.63
N GLU A 211 -17.66 -23.81 -7.50
CA GLU A 211 -17.16 -24.57 -6.35
C GLU A 211 -17.18 -23.71 -5.08
N PHE A 212 -16.93 -22.39 -5.21
CA PHE A 212 -17.04 -21.45 -4.10
C PHE A 212 -18.45 -21.48 -3.48
N SER A 213 -19.50 -21.34 -4.29
CA SER A 213 -20.87 -21.28 -3.78
C SER A 213 -21.29 -22.55 -3.02
N LYS A 214 -20.77 -23.71 -3.36
CA LYS A 214 -21.09 -24.98 -2.64
C LYS A 214 -20.67 -24.98 -1.17
N TYR A 215 -19.70 -24.16 -0.79
CA TYR A 215 -19.14 -24.13 0.56
C TYR A 215 -19.37 -22.80 1.27
N PHE A 216 -19.86 -21.79 0.55
CA PHE A 216 -20.06 -20.43 1.05
C PHE A 216 -21.53 -19.99 0.91
N GLU A 217 -22.41 -20.74 1.58
CA GLU A 217 -23.85 -20.43 1.75
C GLU A 217 -24.61 -20.26 0.41
N ASP A 218 -24.23 -21.01 -0.62
CA ASP A 218 -24.77 -20.89 -1.99
C ASP A 218 -24.62 -19.49 -2.60
N LEU A 219 -23.79 -18.62 -1.96
CA LEU A 219 -23.48 -17.29 -2.45
C LEU A 219 -22.32 -17.32 -3.44
N ASN A 220 -22.37 -16.45 -4.44
CA ASN A 220 -21.18 -16.18 -5.23
C ASN A 220 -20.17 -15.36 -4.37
N PHE A 221 -18.92 -15.34 -4.81
CA PHE A 221 -17.84 -14.67 -4.08
C PHE A 221 -18.14 -13.19 -3.75
N GLY A 222 -18.68 -12.43 -4.71
CA GLY A 222 -19.01 -11.03 -4.53
C GLY A 222 -20.13 -10.81 -3.50
N ASP A 223 -21.14 -11.67 -3.50
CA ASP A 223 -22.24 -11.61 -2.52
C ASP A 223 -21.76 -12.00 -1.13
N TYR A 224 -20.92 -13.00 -1.01
CA TYR A 224 -20.33 -13.42 0.25
C TYR A 224 -19.46 -12.30 0.86
N VAL A 225 -18.59 -11.67 0.08
CA VAL A 225 -17.81 -10.50 0.55
C VAL A 225 -18.72 -9.34 0.96
N ARG A 226 -19.77 -9.05 0.18
CA ARG A 226 -20.75 -8.02 0.55
C ARG A 226 -21.44 -8.32 1.88
N LYS A 227 -21.82 -9.58 2.11
CA LYS A 227 -22.42 -10.03 3.38
C LYS A 227 -21.47 -9.74 4.55
N LEU A 228 -20.23 -10.18 4.47
CA LEU A 228 -19.25 -9.98 5.55
C LEU A 228 -18.94 -8.49 5.81
N ARG A 229 -18.88 -7.66 4.76
CA ARG A 229 -18.74 -6.20 4.90
C ARG A 229 -19.93 -5.59 5.66
N ILE A 230 -21.14 -6.08 5.42
CA ILE A 230 -22.33 -5.62 6.14
C ILE A 230 -22.31 -6.11 7.59
N GLU A 231 -21.91 -7.33 7.88
CA GLU A 231 -21.75 -7.83 9.25
C GLU A 231 -20.73 -6.99 10.04
N LYS A 232 -19.59 -6.65 9.45
CA LYS A 232 -18.63 -5.71 10.04
C LYS A 232 -19.25 -4.32 10.25
N ALA A 233 -20.01 -3.81 9.28
CA ALA A 233 -20.70 -2.53 9.42
C ALA A 233 -21.71 -2.53 10.58
N ILE A 234 -22.46 -3.60 10.75
CA ILE A 234 -23.40 -3.78 11.88
C ILE A 234 -22.65 -3.71 13.22
N ASN A 235 -21.53 -4.42 13.32
CA ASN A 235 -20.68 -4.38 14.52
C ASN A 235 -20.20 -2.96 14.82
N LEU A 236 -19.67 -2.24 13.81
CA LEU A 236 -19.21 -0.86 13.97
C LEU A 236 -20.36 0.09 14.35
N ILE A 237 -21.57 -0.09 13.78
CA ILE A 237 -22.73 0.72 14.13
C ILE A 237 -23.13 0.52 15.60
N GLN A 238 -23.01 -0.68 16.13
CA GLN A 238 -23.40 -1.03 17.50
C GLN A 238 -22.35 -0.63 18.54
N ASN A 239 -21.06 -0.72 18.18
CA ASN A 239 -19.95 -0.68 19.14
C ASN A 239 -19.01 0.52 18.94
N SER A 240 -19.32 1.46 18.03
CA SER A 240 -18.47 2.62 17.78
C SER A 240 -19.27 3.93 17.66
N THR A 241 -18.56 5.04 17.71
CA THR A 241 -19.11 6.40 17.51
C THR A 241 -19.01 6.88 16.07
N TYR A 242 -18.42 6.09 15.16
CA TYR A 242 -18.19 6.47 13.77
C TYR A 242 -19.47 6.91 13.05
N THR A 243 -19.31 7.85 12.13
CA THR A 243 -20.36 8.25 11.20
C THR A 243 -20.66 7.14 10.20
N LEU A 244 -21.84 7.16 9.57
CA LEU A 244 -22.19 6.16 8.55
C LEU A 244 -21.29 6.26 7.30
N THR A 245 -20.77 7.45 7.02
CA THR A 245 -19.80 7.67 5.94
C THR A 245 -18.47 6.99 6.26
N GLU A 246 -17.94 7.19 7.46
CA GLU A 246 -16.72 6.52 7.91
C GLU A 246 -16.89 5.00 7.90
N ILE A 247 -18.01 4.49 8.43
CA ILE A 247 -18.31 3.05 8.43
C ILE A 247 -18.36 2.50 7.01
N ALA A 248 -18.97 3.21 6.05
CA ALA A 248 -18.99 2.80 4.66
C ALA A 248 -17.57 2.61 4.10
N TYR A 249 -16.69 3.59 4.30
CA TYR A 249 -15.29 3.49 3.86
C TYR A 249 -14.50 2.42 4.61
N MET A 250 -14.64 2.33 5.94
CA MET A 250 -13.96 1.32 6.78
C MET A 250 -14.38 -0.12 6.46
N THR A 251 -15.53 -0.30 5.84
CA THR A 251 -16.04 -1.61 5.41
C THR A 251 -15.86 -1.86 3.91
N GLY A 252 -15.09 -1.00 3.23
CA GLY A 252 -14.64 -1.20 1.85
C GLY A 252 -15.70 -0.87 0.78
N PHE A 253 -16.69 -0.02 1.09
CA PHE A 253 -17.60 0.52 0.09
C PHE A 253 -17.01 1.81 -0.52
N SER A 254 -17.17 1.97 -1.83
CA SER A 254 -16.68 3.14 -2.57
C SER A 254 -17.40 4.45 -2.18
N ASP A 255 -18.65 4.34 -1.77
CA ASP A 255 -19.48 5.49 -1.38
C ASP A 255 -20.62 5.08 -0.44
N GLN A 256 -21.17 6.09 0.26
CA GLN A 256 -22.25 5.90 1.22
C GLN A 256 -23.58 5.47 0.58
N SER A 257 -23.84 5.84 -0.66
CA SER A 257 -25.09 5.50 -1.35
C SER A 257 -25.11 4.01 -1.69
N HIS A 258 -23.99 3.49 -2.21
CA HIS A 258 -23.81 2.06 -2.45
C HIS A 258 -23.91 1.27 -1.15
N PHE A 259 -23.20 1.70 -0.10
CA PHE A 259 -23.31 1.11 1.24
C PHE A 259 -24.76 1.05 1.73
N THR A 260 -25.49 2.17 1.68
CA THR A 260 -26.88 2.27 2.16
C THR A 260 -27.78 1.30 1.43
N ARG A 261 -27.65 1.18 0.12
CA ARG A 261 -28.43 0.26 -0.71
C ARG A 261 -28.16 -1.20 -0.35
N ILE A 262 -26.90 -1.60 -0.22
CA ILE A 262 -26.51 -2.98 0.12
C ILE A 262 -26.88 -3.31 1.56
N PHE A 263 -26.66 -2.39 2.49
CA PHE A 263 -27.05 -2.56 3.90
C PHE A 263 -28.56 -2.80 4.05
N LYS A 264 -29.38 -1.99 3.35
CA LYS A 264 -30.84 -2.17 3.35
C LYS A 264 -31.26 -3.51 2.76
N LEU A 265 -30.59 -3.96 1.69
CA LEU A 265 -30.85 -5.26 1.08
C LEU A 265 -30.62 -6.41 2.06
N HIS A 266 -29.53 -6.35 2.84
CA HIS A 266 -29.16 -7.42 3.79
C HIS A 266 -29.90 -7.35 5.12
N THR A 267 -30.24 -6.16 5.63
CA THR A 267 -30.82 -5.99 6.97
C THR A 267 -32.31 -5.64 6.97
N GLY A 268 -32.87 -5.32 5.80
CA GLY A 268 -34.22 -4.80 5.65
C GLY A 268 -34.40 -3.35 6.09
N LYS A 269 -33.41 -2.70 6.71
CA LYS A 269 -33.48 -1.34 7.24
C LYS A 269 -32.36 -0.46 6.70
N ASN A 270 -32.61 0.85 6.58
CA ASN A 270 -31.54 1.80 6.29
C ASN A 270 -30.53 1.89 7.45
N PRO A 271 -29.22 2.11 7.20
CA PRO A 271 -28.21 2.21 8.25
C PRO A 271 -28.54 3.23 9.34
N SER A 272 -29.14 4.38 8.97
CA SER A 272 -29.56 5.43 9.93
C SER A 272 -30.66 4.94 10.87
N ALA A 273 -31.66 4.23 10.35
CA ALA A 273 -32.74 3.65 11.15
C ALA A 273 -32.20 2.52 12.03
N TYR A 274 -31.28 1.72 11.50
CA TYR A 274 -30.61 0.65 12.25
C TYR A 274 -29.81 1.22 13.43
N LYS A 275 -29.00 2.26 13.19
CA LYS A 275 -28.21 2.96 14.23
C LYS A 275 -29.11 3.53 15.35
N LYS A 276 -30.22 4.17 14.97
CA LYS A 276 -31.19 4.68 15.95
C LYS A 276 -31.84 3.57 16.81
N SER A 277 -32.14 2.42 16.21
CA SER A 277 -32.71 1.28 16.95
C SER A 277 -31.70 0.62 17.89
N ALA A 278 -30.43 0.50 17.46
CA ALA A 278 -29.34 -0.05 18.26
C ALA A 278 -29.04 0.82 19.50
N LEU A 279 -29.03 2.15 19.32
CA LEU A 279 -28.82 3.10 20.43
C LEU A 279 -29.94 3.06 21.47
N LYS A 280 -31.21 2.83 21.08
CA LYS A 280 -32.32 2.67 21.99
C LYS A 280 -32.21 1.39 22.81
N SER A 281 -31.89 0.27 22.21
CA SER A 281 -31.71 -1.01 22.91
C SER A 281 -30.56 -1.00 23.93
N ASN A 282 -29.49 -0.26 23.65
CA ASN A 282 -28.38 -0.10 24.60
C ASN A 282 -28.69 0.86 25.76
N ALA A 283 -29.63 1.78 25.61
CA ALA A 283 -30.07 2.66 26.68
C ALA A 283 -30.99 1.92 27.69
N ASP A 284 -31.84 1.02 27.18
CA ASP A 284 -32.77 0.23 28.01
C ASP A 284 -32.04 -0.88 28.82
N THR A 285 -30.85 -1.30 28.39
CA THR A 285 -30.03 -2.30 29.10
C THR A 285 -29.14 -1.71 30.19
N LYS A 286 -28.85 -0.40 30.15
CA LYS A 286 -28.06 0.30 31.18
C LYS A 286 -28.92 0.93 32.30
N GLY A 287 -30.22 0.82 32.23
CA GLY A 287 -31.17 1.37 33.20
C GLY A 287 -31.86 0.31 34.11
N LYS A 288 -31.31 -0.91 34.12
CA LYS A 288 -31.76 -1.96 35.05
C LYS A 288 -30.69 -2.38 36.03
#